data_91affb23f3d2a711eb27a476e064c58f
#
_entry.id   91affb23f3d2a711eb27a476e064c58f
#
_cell.length_a   1.000
_cell.length_b   1.000
_cell.length_c   1.000
_cell.angle_alpha   90.00
_cell.angle_beta   90.00
_cell.angle_gamma   90.00
#
_symmetry.space_group_name_H-M   'P 1'
#
loop_
_entity.id
_entity.type
_entity.pdbx_description
1 polymer ?
#
loop_
_entity_poly.entity_id
_entity_poly.type
_entity_poly.pdbx_seq_one_letter_code
_entity_poly.pdbx_strand_id
1 'polypeptide(L)'
;MSKNILVAVAWPYASGSRHLGHIGGAYLPADIFARYHRVIGNDVLMVSGSDVHGTPITVRADAEGVKPIDIVNKYHKEFLGYWDKLSISWDNYTTTMTETHIEVVHDIFNELLNKGLIDKQKSLQAYDASENKFLPDRYVEGTCPYCSYAEARGDQCDSCSKTLDPEELINPVSKISGNLAEFKETEHFFLKLSMVESELSKWLETKKGWRPHVINWAKSFVKDGLQDRAITRDLDWGIKIPVDDLGPGKKIYVWFEAVIGYLSASKEWAQINNKPDEWENWWLNPEAETFYFIGKDNVPFHAVIWPSILLGYENLNLPTNVPANQYILVKGEKASASRGVGKTLDEYLDEWNPDALRYALASALPEQSDSEISESEMIRRNNEELVAAWGNLVQRVFSQIKNNFDKLDEMSDLTNEDESLLNDFENAFEVIGNMIEKVELKSSLQEAMKYVSKVNSYLNETEPWKVIKEDEKRASRILYTSLTAIDACANLLYPYMPTTSELVRDAIPKETEKLWGVNKIKTGVKLNEIGLLFKKFD
;
A
#
# COMPACT_ATOMS: atom_id res chain seq x y z
N MET A 1 6.35 13.35 21.51
CA MET A 1 5.43 12.32 22.00
C MET A 1 5.20 11.34 20.86
N SER A 2 5.05 10.05 21.12
CA SER A 2 4.67 9.05 20.13
C SER A 2 3.29 9.39 19.57
N LYS A 3 3.12 9.29 18.23
CA LYS A 3 1.83 9.48 17.56
C LYS A 3 1.17 8.12 17.31
N ASN A 4 -0.15 8.09 17.28
CA ASN A 4 -0.90 6.94 16.78
C ASN A 4 -1.12 7.11 15.26
N ILE A 5 -0.62 6.17 14.46
CA ILE A 5 -0.68 6.21 13.01
C ILE A 5 -1.44 4.99 12.48
N LEU A 6 -2.61 5.21 11.92
CA LEU A 6 -3.33 4.18 11.17
C LEU A 6 -2.85 4.17 9.72
N VAL A 7 -2.38 3.02 9.26
CA VAL A 7 -2.01 2.77 7.85
C VAL A 7 -3.00 1.77 7.27
N ALA A 8 -4.01 2.29 6.60
CA ALA A 8 -5.04 1.52 5.93
C ALA A 8 -4.67 1.31 4.45
N VAL A 9 -4.76 0.09 3.95
CA VAL A 9 -4.39 -0.22 2.56
C VAL A 9 -5.56 -0.82 1.81
N ALA A 10 -5.80 -0.36 0.58
CA ALA A 10 -6.92 -0.79 -0.24
C ALA A 10 -7.07 -2.31 -0.31
N TRP A 11 -8.28 -2.79 -0.12
CA TRP A 11 -8.63 -4.20 -0.12
C TRP A 11 -8.64 -4.77 -1.54
N PRO A 12 -7.87 -5.81 -1.85
CA PRO A 12 -7.90 -6.46 -3.15
C PRO A 12 -9.02 -7.49 -3.22
N TYR A 13 -9.71 -7.56 -4.35
CA TYR A 13 -10.58 -8.70 -4.63
C TYR A 13 -9.80 -10.02 -4.64
N ALA A 14 -10.27 -11.01 -3.88
CA ALA A 14 -9.73 -12.36 -3.88
C ALA A 14 -10.19 -13.16 -5.11
N SER A 15 -9.99 -12.62 -6.31
CA SER A 15 -10.46 -13.19 -7.59
C SER A 15 -9.35 -13.43 -8.61
N GLY A 16 -8.10 -13.15 -8.30
CA GLY A 16 -6.95 -13.30 -9.19
C GLY A 16 -5.64 -12.90 -8.55
N SER A 17 -4.54 -13.44 -9.08
CA SER A 17 -3.18 -13.18 -8.60
C SER A 17 -2.80 -11.72 -8.65
N ARG A 18 -1.89 -11.31 -7.77
CA ARG A 18 -1.35 -9.96 -7.75
C ARG A 18 -0.22 -9.83 -8.78
N HIS A 19 0.07 -8.61 -9.16
CA HIS A 19 1.17 -8.24 -10.07
C HIS A 19 1.92 -7.02 -9.52
N LEU A 20 3.07 -6.68 -10.10
CA LEU A 20 3.92 -5.58 -9.64
C LEU A 20 3.18 -4.25 -9.48
N GLY A 21 2.21 -3.98 -10.34
CA GLY A 21 1.37 -2.78 -10.26
C GLY A 21 0.54 -2.67 -8.97
N HIS A 22 0.06 -3.79 -8.43
CA HIS A 22 -0.62 -3.79 -7.13
C HIS A 22 0.37 -3.53 -5.99
N ILE A 23 1.54 -4.21 -6.05
CA ILE A 23 2.55 -4.09 -4.99
C ILE A 23 3.05 -2.66 -4.90
N GLY A 24 3.54 -2.09 -5.99
CA GLY A 24 4.04 -0.70 -6.00
C GLY A 24 2.92 0.35 -5.96
N GLY A 25 1.66 -0.02 -6.31
CA GLY A 25 0.52 0.89 -6.28
C GLY A 25 0.00 1.20 -4.89
N ALA A 26 0.01 0.23 -3.96
CA ALA A 26 -0.58 0.41 -2.63
C ALA A 26 0.23 -0.25 -1.50
N TYR A 27 0.61 -1.53 -1.63
CA TYR A 27 1.11 -2.32 -0.49
C TYR A 27 2.52 -1.94 -0.06
N LEU A 28 3.44 -1.85 -1.00
CA LEU A 28 4.83 -1.47 -0.71
C LEU A 28 4.96 -0.02 -0.19
N PRO A 29 4.30 0.99 -0.77
CA PRO A 29 4.32 2.35 -0.22
C PRO A 29 3.82 2.42 1.23
N ALA A 30 2.75 1.68 1.54
CA ALA A 30 2.19 1.61 2.88
C ALA A 30 3.17 0.98 3.88
N ASP A 31 3.81 -0.14 3.49
CA ASP A 31 4.80 -0.82 4.33
C ASP A 31 6.04 0.04 4.59
N ILE A 32 6.56 0.74 3.57
CA ILE A 32 7.67 1.68 3.73
C ILE A 32 7.31 2.76 4.76
N PHE A 33 6.13 3.35 4.62
CA PHE A 33 5.63 4.38 5.53
C PHE A 33 5.44 3.86 6.96
N ALA A 34 4.80 2.69 7.10
CA ALA A 34 4.58 2.06 8.40
C ALA A 34 5.90 1.71 9.12
N ARG A 35 6.88 1.12 8.40
CA ARG A 35 8.20 0.80 8.94
C ARG A 35 8.94 2.05 9.43
N TYR A 36 8.93 3.12 8.64
CA TYR A 36 9.53 4.39 9.07
C TYR A 36 8.91 4.89 10.38
N HIS A 37 7.58 4.95 10.44
CA HIS A 37 6.93 5.43 11.66
C HIS A 37 7.19 4.56 12.88
N ARG A 38 7.30 3.23 12.71
CA ARG A 38 7.68 2.32 13.81
C ARG A 38 9.11 2.56 14.29
N VAL A 39 10.07 2.74 13.39
CA VAL A 39 11.48 2.96 13.80
C VAL A 39 11.72 4.30 14.49
N ILE A 40 10.91 5.32 14.21
CA ILE A 40 10.96 6.59 14.93
C ILE A 40 10.12 6.59 16.24
N GLY A 41 9.50 5.44 16.59
CA GLY A 41 8.82 5.24 17.87
C GLY A 41 7.35 5.65 17.91
N ASN A 42 6.71 5.81 16.75
CA ASN A 42 5.25 5.98 16.67
C ASN A 42 4.53 4.64 16.84
N ASP A 43 3.33 4.70 17.38
CA ASP A 43 2.43 3.55 17.50
C ASP A 43 1.63 3.39 16.20
N VAL A 44 1.96 2.34 15.44
CA VAL A 44 1.44 2.13 14.09
C VAL A 44 0.54 0.92 14.06
N LEU A 45 -0.67 1.09 13.52
CA LEU A 45 -1.59 0.01 13.19
C LEU A 45 -1.75 -0.07 11.66
N MET A 46 -1.14 -1.09 11.03
CA MET A 46 -1.22 -1.32 9.59
C MET A 46 -2.21 -2.43 9.27
N VAL A 47 -3.32 -2.09 8.60
CA VAL A 47 -4.42 -3.02 8.33
C VAL A 47 -4.83 -3.06 6.86
N SER A 48 -5.24 -4.24 6.43
CA SER A 48 -5.91 -4.52 5.17
C SER A 48 -6.57 -5.91 5.22
N GLY A 49 -7.00 -6.41 4.09
CA GLY A 49 -7.52 -7.76 3.93
C GLY A 49 -7.97 -8.04 2.50
N SER A 50 -8.45 -9.24 2.28
CA SER A 50 -9.05 -9.65 1.02
C SER A 50 -10.51 -9.27 0.97
N ASP A 51 -10.90 -8.50 -0.05
CA ASP A 51 -12.30 -8.25 -0.39
C ASP A 51 -12.88 -9.50 -1.05
N VAL A 52 -13.92 -10.08 -0.44
CA VAL A 52 -14.41 -11.41 -0.81
C VAL A 52 -15.84 -11.41 -1.38
N HIS A 53 -16.55 -10.30 -1.34
CA HIS A 53 -17.96 -10.24 -1.75
C HIS A 53 -18.17 -9.59 -3.13
N GLY A 54 -17.12 -9.12 -3.78
CA GLY A 54 -17.22 -8.48 -5.09
C GLY A 54 -17.66 -9.44 -6.20
N THR A 55 -18.43 -8.92 -7.16
CA THR A 55 -18.85 -9.67 -8.35
C THR A 55 -17.71 -10.30 -9.18
N PRO A 56 -16.44 -9.77 -9.18
CA PRO A 56 -15.34 -10.47 -9.84
C PRO A 56 -15.10 -11.89 -9.31
N ILE A 57 -15.47 -12.17 -8.06
CA ILE A 57 -15.33 -13.50 -7.45
C ILE A 57 -16.38 -14.45 -7.97
N THR A 58 -17.66 -14.02 -8.03
CA THR A 58 -18.74 -14.84 -8.56
C THR A 58 -18.57 -15.12 -10.05
N VAL A 59 -18.18 -14.08 -10.85
CA VAL A 59 -17.84 -14.26 -12.28
C VAL A 59 -16.73 -15.30 -12.46
N ARG A 60 -15.71 -15.25 -11.63
CA ARG A 60 -14.59 -16.20 -11.67
C ARG A 60 -15.01 -17.60 -11.27
N ALA A 61 -15.82 -17.71 -10.21
CA ALA A 61 -16.36 -18.98 -9.73
C ALA A 61 -17.24 -19.65 -10.79
N ASP A 62 -18.12 -18.89 -11.44
CA ASP A 62 -18.96 -19.36 -12.54
C ASP A 62 -18.11 -19.87 -13.72
N ALA A 63 -17.08 -19.11 -14.10
CA ALA A 63 -16.18 -19.49 -15.19
C ALA A 63 -15.36 -20.76 -14.89
N GLU A 64 -14.97 -20.99 -13.62
CA GLU A 64 -14.22 -22.17 -13.20
C GLU A 64 -15.13 -23.34 -12.76
N GLY A 65 -16.45 -23.14 -12.67
CA GLY A 65 -17.43 -24.16 -12.24
C GLY A 65 -17.28 -24.56 -10.75
N VAL A 66 -16.85 -23.63 -9.90
CA VAL A 66 -16.61 -23.83 -8.47
C VAL A 66 -17.45 -22.87 -7.62
N LYS A 67 -17.45 -23.03 -6.31
CA LYS A 67 -18.13 -22.08 -5.41
C LYS A 67 -17.30 -20.81 -5.21
N PRO A 68 -17.93 -19.64 -4.98
CA PRO A 68 -17.21 -18.39 -4.68
C PRO A 68 -16.19 -18.53 -3.55
N ILE A 69 -16.52 -19.30 -2.50
CA ILE A 69 -15.62 -19.55 -1.36
C ILE A 69 -14.33 -20.26 -1.76
N ASP A 70 -14.35 -21.14 -2.77
CA ASP A 70 -13.15 -21.84 -3.22
C ASP A 70 -12.18 -20.89 -3.91
N ILE A 71 -12.71 -19.93 -4.67
CA ILE A 71 -11.93 -18.83 -5.28
C ILE A 71 -11.30 -17.95 -4.19
N VAL A 72 -12.09 -17.54 -3.21
CA VAL A 72 -11.62 -16.75 -2.07
C VAL A 72 -10.47 -17.44 -1.34
N ASN A 73 -10.66 -18.67 -0.92
CA ASN A 73 -9.67 -19.44 -0.17
C ASN A 73 -8.35 -19.59 -0.94
N LYS A 74 -8.45 -19.82 -2.26
CA LYS A 74 -7.28 -19.93 -3.15
C LYS A 74 -6.47 -18.64 -3.15
N TYR A 75 -7.10 -17.51 -3.48
CA TYR A 75 -6.39 -16.25 -3.68
C TYR A 75 -6.02 -15.54 -2.38
N HIS A 76 -6.82 -15.66 -1.32
CA HIS A 76 -6.44 -15.16 -0.01
C HIS A 76 -5.16 -15.83 0.51
N LYS A 77 -5.08 -17.18 0.39
CA LYS A 77 -3.86 -17.91 0.75
C LYS A 77 -2.65 -17.50 -0.09
N GLU A 78 -2.85 -17.27 -1.38
CA GLU A 78 -1.81 -16.79 -2.29
C GLU A 78 -1.31 -15.41 -1.86
N PHE A 79 -2.20 -14.48 -1.50
CA PHE A 79 -1.83 -13.14 -1.02
C PHE A 79 -1.00 -13.19 0.26
N LEU A 80 -1.40 -14.01 1.23
CA LEU A 80 -0.62 -14.19 2.46
C LEU A 80 0.81 -14.65 2.14
N GLY A 81 0.99 -15.55 1.16
CA GLY A 81 2.31 -15.96 0.71
C GLY A 81 3.12 -14.83 0.07
N TYR A 82 2.47 -13.93 -0.66
CA TYR A 82 3.15 -12.75 -1.23
C TYR A 82 3.60 -11.77 -0.15
N TRP A 83 2.74 -11.53 0.85
CA TRP A 83 3.07 -10.62 1.95
C TRP A 83 4.24 -11.13 2.78
N ASP A 84 4.28 -12.43 3.07
CA ASP A 84 5.37 -13.07 3.78
C ASP A 84 6.69 -12.96 2.98
N LYS A 85 6.70 -13.39 1.71
CA LYS A 85 7.88 -13.31 0.84
C LYS A 85 8.40 -11.88 0.66
N LEU A 86 7.51 -10.88 0.55
CA LEU A 86 7.87 -9.46 0.41
C LEU A 86 8.14 -8.77 1.76
N SER A 87 8.02 -9.48 2.87
CA SER A 87 8.16 -8.93 4.22
C SER A 87 7.25 -7.72 4.47
N ILE A 88 6.00 -7.75 3.99
CA ILE A 88 5.02 -6.71 4.29
C ILE A 88 4.57 -6.84 5.75
N SER A 89 4.74 -5.80 6.54
CA SER A 89 4.64 -5.82 8.00
C SER A 89 3.23 -5.50 8.52
N TRP A 90 2.24 -6.31 8.12
CA TRP A 90 0.86 -6.17 8.61
C TRP A 90 0.75 -6.37 10.12
N ASP A 91 -0.07 -5.54 10.77
CA ASP A 91 -0.59 -5.84 12.11
C ASP A 91 -1.84 -6.75 12.02
N ASN A 92 -2.70 -6.51 11.02
CA ASN A 92 -3.77 -7.43 10.65
C ASN A 92 -4.03 -7.42 9.14
N TYR A 93 -3.99 -8.59 8.52
CA TYR A 93 -4.44 -8.84 7.16
C TYR A 93 -5.52 -9.93 7.18
N THR A 94 -6.78 -9.54 7.02
CA THR A 94 -7.95 -10.38 7.24
C THR A 94 -8.83 -10.53 5.99
N THR A 95 -10.11 -10.82 6.16
CA THR A 95 -11.10 -10.89 5.07
C THR A 95 -12.40 -10.17 5.44
N THR A 96 -13.16 -9.74 4.44
CA THR A 96 -14.50 -9.17 4.66
C THR A 96 -15.57 -10.23 5.02
N MET A 97 -15.16 -11.48 5.34
CA MET A 97 -16.06 -12.57 5.77
C MET A 97 -16.10 -12.77 7.27
N THR A 98 -15.27 -12.09 8.06
CA THR A 98 -15.21 -12.31 9.50
C THR A 98 -16.49 -11.86 10.21
N GLU A 99 -16.81 -12.49 11.32
CA GLU A 99 -17.97 -12.08 12.13
C GLU A 99 -17.83 -10.63 12.58
N THR A 100 -16.64 -10.22 13.02
CA THR A 100 -16.33 -8.83 13.39
C THR A 100 -16.62 -7.86 12.24
N HIS A 101 -16.27 -8.21 11.00
CA HIS A 101 -16.56 -7.35 9.85
C HIS A 101 -18.06 -7.22 9.63
N ILE A 102 -18.79 -8.33 9.65
CA ILE A 102 -20.25 -8.34 9.46
C ILE A 102 -20.95 -7.50 10.55
N GLU A 103 -20.55 -7.65 11.81
CA GLU A 103 -21.10 -6.88 12.93
C GLU A 103 -20.86 -5.38 12.76
N VAL A 104 -19.64 -4.97 12.38
CA VAL A 104 -19.30 -3.54 12.19
C VAL A 104 -20.05 -2.95 10.99
N VAL A 105 -20.20 -3.71 9.90
CA VAL A 105 -21.01 -3.28 8.75
C VAL A 105 -22.48 -3.10 9.13
N HIS A 106 -23.03 -4.04 9.90
CA HIS A 106 -24.43 -3.95 10.39
C HIS A 106 -24.61 -2.77 11.35
N ASP A 107 -23.66 -2.53 12.23
CA ASP A 107 -23.70 -1.40 13.18
C ASP A 107 -23.72 -0.05 12.43
N ILE A 108 -22.80 0.16 11.49
CA ILE A 108 -22.76 1.38 10.67
C ILE A 108 -24.02 1.52 9.83
N PHE A 109 -24.49 0.44 9.19
CA PHE A 109 -25.72 0.47 8.41
C PHE A 109 -26.93 0.90 9.25
N ASN A 110 -27.11 0.29 10.42
CA ASN A 110 -28.23 0.59 11.31
C ASN A 110 -28.18 2.01 11.86
N GLU A 111 -26.99 2.50 12.23
CA GLU A 111 -26.82 3.88 12.71
C GLU A 111 -27.15 4.90 11.61
N LEU A 112 -26.65 4.69 10.39
CA LEU A 112 -26.96 5.59 9.26
C LEU A 112 -28.45 5.52 8.88
N LEU A 113 -29.08 4.33 8.97
CA LEU A 113 -30.53 4.18 8.75
C LEU A 113 -31.34 4.94 9.81
N ASN A 114 -30.97 4.81 11.09
CA ASN A 114 -31.63 5.52 12.19
C ASN A 114 -31.51 7.04 12.07
N LYS A 115 -30.41 7.53 11.55
CA LYS A 115 -30.17 8.98 11.27
C LYS A 115 -30.82 9.45 9.97
N GLY A 116 -31.47 8.57 9.21
CA GLY A 116 -32.11 8.90 7.93
C GLY A 116 -31.15 9.18 6.78
N LEU A 117 -29.85 8.80 6.95
CA LEU A 117 -28.82 8.87 5.90
C LEU A 117 -28.86 7.66 4.96
N ILE A 118 -29.59 6.64 5.33
CA ILE A 118 -29.97 5.51 4.47
C ILE A 118 -31.50 5.48 4.39
N ASP A 119 -32.03 5.33 3.19
CA ASP A 119 -33.46 5.10 2.97
C ASP A 119 -33.70 4.12 1.82
N LYS A 120 -34.95 3.66 1.69
CA LYS A 120 -35.37 2.81 0.57
C LYS A 120 -35.82 3.67 -0.59
N GLN A 121 -35.31 3.34 -1.77
CA GLN A 121 -35.71 3.97 -3.03
C GLN A 121 -35.89 2.90 -4.10
N LYS A 122 -36.78 3.19 -5.05
CA LYS A 122 -36.94 2.42 -6.27
C LYS A 122 -35.95 2.88 -7.32
N SER A 123 -35.34 1.90 -7.98
CA SER A 123 -34.43 2.15 -9.10
C SER A 123 -34.64 1.14 -10.21
N LEU A 124 -34.28 1.51 -11.41
CA LEU A 124 -34.20 0.57 -12.53
C LEU A 124 -32.89 -0.22 -12.43
N GLN A 125 -33.00 -1.54 -12.52
CA GLN A 125 -31.83 -2.42 -12.52
C GLN A 125 -31.86 -3.30 -13.76
N ALA A 126 -30.68 -3.60 -14.27
CA ALA A 126 -30.55 -4.49 -15.43
C ALA A 126 -31.07 -5.89 -15.09
N TYR A 127 -31.81 -6.47 -16.02
CA TYR A 127 -32.49 -7.75 -15.88
C TYR A 127 -32.30 -8.60 -17.12
N ASP A 128 -31.96 -9.85 -16.94
CA ASP A 128 -31.92 -10.85 -17.99
C ASP A 128 -33.24 -11.60 -18.04
N ALA A 129 -34.05 -11.34 -19.05
CA ALA A 129 -35.38 -11.98 -19.20
C ALA A 129 -35.26 -13.48 -19.49
N SER A 130 -34.22 -13.95 -20.14
CA SER A 130 -34.02 -15.37 -20.45
C SER A 130 -33.60 -16.17 -19.23
N GLU A 131 -32.86 -15.57 -18.32
CA GLU A 131 -32.42 -16.20 -17.07
C GLU A 131 -33.33 -15.87 -15.89
N ASN A 132 -34.35 -15.00 -16.10
CA ASN A 132 -35.29 -14.53 -15.07
C ASN A 132 -34.53 -13.97 -13.82
N LYS A 133 -33.45 -13.19 -14.04
CA LYS A 133 -32.55 -12.75 -12.98
C LYS A 133 -32.14 -11.29 -13.16
N PHE A 134 -32.06 -10.55 -12.05
CA PHE A 134 -31.37 -9.27 -12.04
C PHE A 134 -29.87 -9.47 -12.24
N LEU A 135 -29.26 -8.55 -12.98
CA LEU A 135 -27.84 -8.61 -13.33
C LEU A 135 -27.06 -7.65 -12.43
N PRO A 136 -26.12 -8.16 -11.62
CA PRO A 136 -25.15 -7.31 -10.95
C PRO A 136 -24.30 -6.53 -11.97
N ASP A 137 -23.81 -5.38 -11.56
CA ASP A 137 -23.17 -4.37 -12.43
C ASP A 137 -22.13 -4.95 -13.40
N ARG A 138 -21.31 -5.92 -12.97
CA ARG A 138 -20.26 -6.56 -13.82
C ARG A 138 -20.74 -7.70 -14.70
N TYR A 139 -22.00 -8.05 -14.57
CA TYR A 139 -22.66 -8.95 -15.52
C TYR A 139 -23.34 -8.22 -16.67
N VAL A 140 -23.19 -6.87 -16.72
CA VAL A 140 -23.65 -6.03 -17.81
C VAL A 140 -22.46 -5.39 -18.49
N GLU A 141 -22.40 -5.46 -19.79
CA GLU A 141 -21.42 -4.78 -20.64
C GLU A 141 -22.13 -3.98 -21.72
N GLY A 142 -21.54 -2.85 -22.11
CA GLY A 142 -22.07 -2.01 -23.16
C GLY A 142 -21.08 -0.91 -23.54
N THR A 143 -21.50 0.00 -24.43
CA THR A 143 -20.65 1.10 -24.84
C THR A 143 -20.72 2.26 -23.84
N CYS A 144 -19.56 2.73 -23.37
CA CYS A 144 -19.46 3.86 -22.46
C CYS A 144 -20.01 5.15 -23.12
N PRO A 145 -20.94 5.86 -22.49
CA PRO A 145 -21.49 7.09 -23.06
C PRO A 145 -20.49 8.25 -23.09
N TYR A 146 -19.43 8.18 -22.27
CA TYR A 146 -18.45 9.27 -22.12
C TYR A 146 -17.24 9.15 -23.05
N CYS A 147 -16.74 7.95 -23.32
CA CYS A 147 -15.53 7.75 -24.12
C CYS A 147 -15.71 6.78 -25.30
N SER A 148 -16.92 6.26 -25.51
CA SER A 148 -17.28 5.31 -26.59
C SER A 148 -16.50 3.98 -26.55
N TYR A 149 -15.92 3.61 -25.40
CA TYR A 149 -15.32 2.30 -25.22
C TYR A 149 -16.42 1.22 -25.24
N ALA A 150 -16.26 0.22 -26.11
CA ALA A 150 -17.33 -0.74 -26.43
C ALA A 150 -17.59 -1.80 -25.34
N GLU A 151 -16.64 -2.02 -24.45
CA GLU A 151 -16.66 -3.07 -23.42
C GLU A 151 -16.67 -2.47 -22.01
N ALA A 152 -17.39 -1.34 -21.83
CA ALA A 152 -17.55 -0.74 -20.52
C ALA A 152 -18.48 -1.59 -19.64
N ARG A 153 -18.13 -1.72 -18.37
CA ARG A 153 -18.92 -2.47 -17.38
C ARG A 153 -19.95 -1.58 -16.72
N GLY A 154 -20.96 -2.20 -16.15
CA GLY A 154 -22.06 -1.48 -15.52
C GLY A 154 -21.70 -0.70 -14.25
N ASP A 155 -20.51 -0.91 -13.66
CA ASP A 155 -20.04 -0.19 -12.47
C ASP A 155 -18.98 0.88 -12.80
N GLN A 156 -18.15 0.63 -13.82
CA GLN A 156 -17.06 1.52 -14.17
C GLN A 156 -16.53 1.24 -15.59
N CYS A 157 -16.14 2.29 -16.30
CA CYS A 157 -15.47 2.16 -17.57
C CYS A 157 -13.97 1.88 -17.40
N ASP A 158 -13.48 0.75 -17.90
CA ASP A 158 -12.06 0.37 -17.85
C ASP A 158 -11.14 1.34 -18.64
N SER A 159 -11.69 2.09 -19.61
CA SER A 159 -10.91 3.03 -20.43
C SER A 159 -10.78 4.42 -19.81
N CYS A 160 -11.88 5.04 -19.40
CA CYS A 160 -11.87 6.42 -18.85
C CYS A 160 -12.03 6.48 -17.33
N SER A 161 -12.16 5.33 -16.65
CA SER A 161 -12.29 5.20 -15.19
C SER A 161 -13.51 5.93 -14.58
N LYS A 162 -14.47 6.37 -15.39
CA LYS A 162 -15.72 6.93 -14.86
C LYS A 162 -16.59 5.83 -14.28
N THR A 163 -17.16 6.11 -13.11
CA THR A 163 -18.23 5.28 -12.54
C THR A 163 -19.45 5.36 -13.44
N LEU A 164 -20.14 4.23 -13.58
CA LEU A 164 -21.33 4.08 -14.43
C LEU A 164 -22.42 3.38 -13.64
N ASP A 165 -23.66 3.64 -14.00
CA ASP A 165 -24.78 2.76 -13.70
C ASP A 165 -25.15 1.97 -14.98
N PRO A 166 -25.64 0.71 -14.88
CA PRO A 166 -25.91 -0.13 -16.05
C PRO A 166 -26.87 0.52 -17.07
N GLU A 167 -27.79 1.36 -16.61
CA GLU A 167 -28.74 2.09 -17.46
C GLU A 167 -28.11 3.21 -18.31
N GLU A 168 -26.90 3.69 -17.92
CA GLU A 168 -26.17 4.68 -18.69
C GLU A 168 -25.45 4.08 -19.92
N LEU A 169 -25.22 2.75 -19.91
CA LEU A 169 -24.55 2.06 -20.99
C LEU A 169 -25.39 2.09 -22.29
N ILE A 170 -24.71 2.32 -23.39
CA ILE A 170 -25.34 2.22 -24.73
C ILE A 170 -25.31 0.75 -25.14
N ASN A 171 -26.51 0.22 -25.47
CA ASN A 171 -26.72 -1.19 -25.84
C ASN A 171 -26.19 -2.18 -24.78
N PRO A 172 -26.67 -2.11 -23.51
CA PRO A 172 -26.24 -3.02 -22.45
C PRO A 172 -26.64 -4.46 -22.78
N VAL A 173 -25.69 -5.39 -22.61
CA VAL A 173 -25.90 -6.84 -22.82
C VAL A 173 -25.56 -7.62 -21.58
N SER A 174 -26.33 -8.70 -21.33
CA SER A 174 -26.05 -9.67 -20.28
C SER A 174 -24.82 -10.51 -20.64
N LYS A 175 -23.83 -10.59 -19.74
CA LYS A 175 -22.69 -11.52 -19.91
C LYS A 175 -23.07 -12.98 -19.69
N ILE A 176 -24.24 -13.26 -19.11
CA ILE A 176 -24.72 -14.61 -18.86
C ILE A 176 -25.28 -15.20 -20.14
N SER A 177 -26.23 -14.49 -20.77
CA SER A 177 -26.94 -14.99 -21.95
C SER A 177 -26.47 -14.39 -23.27
N GLY A 178 -25.75 -13.26 -23.25
CA GLY A 178 -25.41 -12.48 -24.43
C GLY A 178 -26.58 -11.65 -25.02
N ASN A 179 -27.74 -11.68 -24.39
CA ASN A 179 -28.91 -10.93 -24.83
C ASN A 179 -28.86 -9.47 -24.33
N LEU A 180 -29.62 -8.59 -25.00
CA LEU A 180 -29.82 -7.23 -24.50
C LEU A 180 -30.47 -7.28 -23.11
N ALA A 181 -29.91 -6.51 -22.19
CA ALA A 181 -30.48 -6.39 -20.84
C ALA A 181 -31.76 -5.55 -20.90
N GLU A 182 -32.82 -6.03 -20.22
CA GLU A 182 -33.99 -5.24 -19.91
C GLU A 182 -33.74 -4.44 -18.62
N PHE A 183 -34.58 -3.45 -18.34
CA PHE A 183 -34.53 -2.72 -17.05
C PHE A 183 -35.87 -2.89 -16.33
N LYS A 184 -35.79 -3.34 -15.07
CA LYS A 184 -36.96 -3.53 -14.21
C LYS A 184 -36.80 -2.75 -12.91
N GLU A 185 -37.93 -2.21 -12.42
CA GLU A 185 -37.97 -1.50 -11.15
C GLU A 185 -37.79 -2.51 -10.00
N THR A 186 -36.89 -2.18 -9.07
CA THR A 186 -36.63 -2.89 -7.83
C THR A 186 -36.33 -1.90 -6.71
N GLU A 187 -36.50 -2.31 -5.45
CA GLU A 187 -36.22 -1.49 -4.30
C GLU A 187 -34.85 -1.80 -3.72
N HIS A 188 -34.08 -0.77 -3.41
CA HIS A 188 -32.79 -0.86 -2.75
C HIS A 188 -32.64 0.16 -1.63
N PHE A 189 -31.71 -0.06 -0.72
CA PHE A 189 -31.26 0.97 0.20
C PHE A 189 -30.23 1.88 -0.48
N PHE A 190 -30.38 3.18 -0.27
CA PHE A 190 -29.52 4.22 -0.81
C PHE A 190 -28.85 4.99 0.32
N LEU A 191 -27.56 5.21 0.19
CA LEU A 191 -26.78 6.14 1.02
C LEU A 191 -26.99 7.55 0.46
N LYS A 192 -27.52 8.46 1.28
CA LYS A 192 -27.87 9.83 0.91
C LYS A 192 -26.64 10.73 1.00
N LEU A 193 -25.76 10.62 0.01
CA LEU A 193 -24.55 11.44 -0.07
C LEU A 193 -24.86 12.94 -0.14
N SER A 194 -26.00 13.29 -0.76
CA SER A 194 -26.52 14.66 -0.84
C SER A 194 -26.71 15.33 0.52
N MET A 195 -27.03 14.57 1.57
CA MET A 195 -27.23 15.10 2.92
C MET A 195 -25.94 15.52 3.62
N VAL A 196 -24.81 14.92 3.29
CA VAL A 196 -23.48 15.21 3.90
C VAL A 196 -22.59 16.06 2.99
N GLU A 197 -23.06 16.43 1.80
CA GLU A 197 -22.30 17.16 0.78
C GLU A 197 -21.68 18.46 1.32
N SER A 198 -22.43 19.26 2.06
CA SER A 198 -21.95 20.53 2.62
C SER A 198 -20.82 20.31 3.63
N GLU A 199 -20.93 19.29 4.48
CA GLU A 199 -19.92 18.98 5.51
C GLU A 199 -18.67 18.39 4.88
N LEU A 200 -18.85 17.48 3.92
CA LEU A 200 -17.76 16.90 3.15
C LEU A 200 -17.00 17.98 2.38
N SER A 201 -17.71 18.91 1.73
CA SER A 201 -17.09 20.03 1.01
C SER A 201 -16.22 20.88 1.95
N LYS A 202 -16.75 21.28 3.12
CA LYS A 202 -16.01 22.04 4.13
C LYS A 202 -14.78 21.28 4.63
N TRP A 203 -14.93 19.97 4.88
CA TRP A 203 -13.82 19.13 5.32
C TRP A 203 -12.72 19.03 4.26
N LEU A 204 -13.06 18.86 2.97
CA LEU A 204 -12.10 18.84 1.87
C LEU A 204 -11.31 20.15 1.74
N GLU A 205 -11.91 21.30 2.07
CA GLU A 205 -11.20 22.58 2.07
C GLU A 205 -10.11 22.66 3.17
N THR A 206 -10.21 21.87 4.23
CA THR A 206 -9.19 21.83 5.29
C THR A 206 -7.96 21.02 4.88
N LYS A 207 -8.04 20.18 3.83
CA LYS A 207 -6.98 19.23 3.49
C LYS A 207 -5.80 19.91 2.84
N LYS A 208 -4.65 19.81 3.53
CA LYS A 208 -3.36 20.29 3.06
C LYS A 208 -2.42 19.08 2.89
N GLY A 209 -1.57 19.13 1.88
CA GLY A 209 -0.59 18.06 1.64
C GLY A 209 -1.13 16.80 0.93
N TRP A 210 -2.42 16.75 0.62
CA TRP A 210 -2.93 15.71 -0.26
C TRP A 210 -2.40 15.89 -1.68
N ARG A 211 -2.17 14.80 -2.38
CA ARG A 211 -1.72 14.85 -3.78
C ARG A 211 -2.72 15.65 -4.64
N PRO A 212 -2.24 16.55 -5.51
CA PRO A 212 -3.12 17.44 -6.28
C PRO A 212 -4.20 16.71 -7.09
N HIS A 213 -3.88 15.56 -7.68
CA HIS A 213 -4.84 14.79 -8.46
C HIS A 213 -5.97 14.19 -7.59
N VAL A 214 -5.72 13.89 -6.31
CA VAL A 214 -6.72 13.37 -5.39
C VAL A 214 -7.65 14.48 -4.93
N ILE A 215 -7.08 15.56 -4.36
CA ILE A 215 -7.89 16.63 -3.77
C ILE A 215 -8.67 17.41 -4.83
N ASN A 216 -8.08 17.66 -6.00
CA ASN A 216 -8.77 18.37 -7.08
C ASN A 216 -9.92 17.53 -7.66
N TRP A 217 -9.70 16.21 -7.81
CA TRP A 217 -10.76 15.31 -8.25
C TRP A 217 -11.92 15.28 -7.24
N ALA A 218 -11.62 15.09 -5.94
CA ALA A 218 -12.64 15.04 -4.90
C ALA A 218 -13.47 16.35 -4.82
N LYS A 219 -12.80 17.51 -4.84
CA LYS A 219 -13.48 18.82 -4.84
C LYS A 219 -14.34 19.03 -6.08
N SER A 220 -13.85 18.64 -7.26
CA SER A 220 -14.65 18.74 -8.49
C SER A 220 -15.87 17.83 -8.42
N PHE A 221 -15.70 16.58 -7.97
CA PHE A 221 -16.79 15.62 -7.87
C PHE A 221 -17.91 16.09 -6.92
N VAL A 222 -17.54 16.63 -5.75
CA VAL A 222 -18.51 17.19 -4.80
C VAL A 222 -19.18 18.45 -5.36
N LYS A 223 -18.43 19.32 -6.06
CA LYS A 223 -18.98 20.55 -6.67
C LYS A 223 -20.01 20.26 -7.77
N ASP A 224 -19.87 19.14 -8.48
CA ASP A 224 -20.81 18.72 -9.52
C ASP A 224 -22.15 18.22 -8.93
N GLY A 225 -22.25 18.09 -7.59
CA GLY A 225 -23.41 17.62 -6.82
C GLY A 225 -23.39 16.11 -6.60
N LEU A 226 -23.46 15.72 -5.32
CA LEU A 226 -23.44 14.30 -4.95
C LEU A 226 -24.80 13.64 -5.22
N GLN A 227 -24.78 12.55 -5.95
CA GLN A 227 -25.94 11.70 -6.16
C GLN A 227 -25.98 10.61 -5.09
N ASP A 228 -27.19 10.32 -4.59
CA ASP A 228 -27.40 9.21 -3.66
C ASP A 228 -27.06 7.88 -4.35
N ARG A 229 -26.45 6.96 -3.60
CA ARG A 229 -25.91 5.70 -4.15
C ARG A 229 -26.57 4.48 -3.53
N ALA A 230 -27.04 3.56 -4.37
CA ALA A 230 -27.56 2.28 -3.91
C ALA A 230 -26.44 1.46 -3.24
N ILE A 231 -26.70 1.06 -1.98
CA ILE A 231 -25.77 0.29 -1.13
C ILE A 231 -26.22 -1.16 -0.93
N THR A 232 -27.22 -1.58 -1.68
CA THR A 232 -27.64 -2.98 -1.76
C THR A 232 -27.77 -3.40 -3.22
N ARG A 233 -27.67 -4.69 -3.48
CA ARG A 233 -27.79 -5.27 -4.82
C ARG A 233 -28.53 -6.60 -4.75
N ASP A 234 -29.13 -7.01 -5.86
CA ASP A 234 -29.67 -8.36 -6.06
C ASP A 234 -28.50 -9.33 -6.28
N LEU A 235 -28.08 -9.99 -5.21
CA LEU A 235 -26.90 -10.87 -5.13
C LEU A 235 -27.18 -12.07 -4.25
N ASP A 236 -26.63 -13.22 -4.62
CA ASP A 236 -26.66 -14.43 -3.79
C ASP A 236 -25.45 -14.47 -2.81
N TRP A 237 -24.35 -13.83 -3.19
CA TRP A 237 -23.07 -13.78 -2.45
C TRP A 237 -22.81 -12.38 -1.90
N GLY A 238 -22.65 -12.25 -0.58
CA GLY A 238 -22.42 -10.97 0.11
C GLY A 238 -23.00 -10.96 1.52
N ILE A 239 -22.78 -9.87 2.24
CA ILE A 239 -23.30 -9.65 3.59
C ILE A 239 -24.83 -9.47 3.52
N LYS A 240 -25.56 -10.14 4.43
CA LYS A 240 -27.00 -9.96 4.57
C LYS A 240 -27.32 -8.54 5.05
N ILE A 241 -28.42 -8.00 4.58
CA ILE A 241 -28.95 -6.74 5.09
C ILE A 241 -29.47 -6.97 6.51
N PRO A 242 -29.15 -6.09 7.50
CA PRO A 242 -29.56 -6.30 8.90
C PRO A 242 -31.04 -6.09 9.19
N VAL A 243 -31.83 -5.70 8.19
CA VAL A 243 -33.28 -5.46 8.29
C VAL A 243 -34.04 -6.24 7.23
N ASP A 244 -35.21 -6.80 7.59
CA ASP A 244 -36.05 -7.67 6.72
C ASP A 244 -36.99 -6.87 5.81
N ASP A 245 -36.53 -5.78 5.23
CA ASP A 245 -37.37 -4.79 4.54
C ASP A 245 -37.41 -4.94 3.00
N LEU A 246 -36.46 -5.66 2.41
CA LEU A 246 -36.35 -5.79 0.94
C LEU A 246 -36.63 -7.20 0.40
N GLY A 247 -36.96 -8.15 1.28
CA GLY A 247 -37.15 -9.55 0.91
C GLY A 247 -35.85 -10.33 0.64
N PRO A 248 -35.96 -11.61 0.26
CA PRO A 248 -34.80 -12.47 0.04
C PRO A 248 -34.07 -12.09 -1.26
N GLY A 249 -32.79 -12.50 -1.37
CA GLY A 249 -31.98 -12.35 -2.60
C GLY A 249 -31.28 -10.99 -2.74
N LYS A 250 -31.25 -10.21 -1.68
CA LYS A 250 -30.51 -8.92 -1.67
C LYS A 250 -29.39 -8.95 -0.62
N LYS A 251 -28.27 -8.30 -0.99
CA LYS A 251 -27.07 -8.19 -0.15
C LYS A 251 -26.59 -6.75 -0.09
N ILE A 252 -25.81 -6.46 0.94
CA ILE A 252 -25.04 -5.21 1.00
C ILE A 252 -24.05 -5.20 -0.16
N TYR A 253 -23.91 -4.02 -0.81
CA TYR A 253 -23.03 -3.83 -1.94
C TYR A 253 -21.57 -3.69 -1.47
N VAL A 254 -20.68 -4.38 -2.15
CA VAL A 254 -19.26 -4.47 -1.78
C VAL A 254 -18.57 -3.12 -1.57
N TRP A 255 -18.89 -2.11 -2.34
CA TRP A 255 -18.27 -0.78 -2.21
C TRP A 255 -18.71 -0.01 -0.95
N PHE A 256 -19.83 -0.39 -0.33
CA PHE A 256 -20.21 0.12 0.98
C PHE A 256 -19.45 -0.61 2.09
N GLU A 257 -19.40 -1.94 2.04
CA GLU A 257 -18.78 -2.75 3.09
C GLU A 257 -17.25 -2.68 3.08
N ALA A 258 -16.61 -2.69 1.90
CA ALA A 258 -15.17 -2.80 1.79
C ALA A 258 -14.42 -1.63 2.47
N VAL A 259 -14.94 -0.41 2.38
CA VAL A 259 -14.33 0.74 3.06
C VAL A 259 -14.51 0.70 4.59
N ILE A 260 -15.54 0.02 5.07
CA ILE A 260 -15.76 -0.25 6.51
C ILE A 260 -14.75 -1.27 7.04
N GLY A 261 -14.17 -2.07 6.15
CA GLY A 261 -13.18 -3.08 6.45
C GLY A 261 -11.97 -2.58 7.26
N TYR A 262 -11.58 -1.34 7.08
CA TYR A 262 -10.46 -0.77 7.86
C TYR A 262 -10.78 -0.66 9.35
N LEU A 263 -11.98 -0.26 9.70
CA LEU A 263 -12.45 -0.21 11.08
C LEU A 263 -12.60 -1.63 11.64
N SER A 264 -13.23 -2.53 10.90
CA SER A 264 -13.42 -3.91 11.36
C SER A 264 -12.10 -4.65 11.55
N ALA A 265 -11.13 -4.49 10.63
CA ALA A 265 -9.79 -5.07 10.77
C ALA A 265 -9.03 -4.53 11.99
N SER A 266 -9.22 -3.25 12.33
CA SER A 266 -8.64 -2.64 13.54
C SER A 266 -9.27 -3.22 14.81
N LYS A 267 -10.60 -3.38 14.84
CA LYS A 267 -11.32 -4.03 15.95
C LYS A 267 -10.95 -5.50 16.10
N GLU A 268 -10.85 -6.23 14.99
CA GLU A 268 -10.42 -7.63 14.98
C GLU A 268 -8.98 -7.78 15.50
N TRP A 269 -8.05 -6.90 15.08
CA TRP A 269 -6.69 -6.85 15.62
C TRP A 269 -6.70 -6.69 17.15
N ALA A 270 -7.50 -5.77 17.67
CA ALA A 270 -7.61 -5.54 19.10
C ALA A 270 -8.15 -6.77 19.85
N GLN A 271 -9.15 -7.47 19.27
CA GLN A 271 -9.70 -8.71 19.83
C GLN A 271 -8.66 -9.85 19.84
N ILE A 272 -7.95 -10.08 18.72
CA ILE A 272 -6.91 -11.11 18.61
C ILE A 272 -5.78 -10.89 19.62
N ASN A 273 -5.43 -9.64 19.89
CA ASN A 273 -4.39 -9.26 20.83
C ASN A 273 -4.87 -9.16 22.29
N ASN A 274 -6.14 -9.53 22.58
CA ASN A 274 -6.76 -9.42 23.91
C ASN A 274 -6.76 -8.00 24.49
N LYS A 275 -6.96 -7.01 23.63
CA LYS A 275 -6.99 -5.57 23.93
C LYS A 275 -8.21 -4.92 23.26
N PRO A 276 -9.44 -5.30 23.62
CA PRO A 276 -10.66 -5.03 22.84
C PRO A 276 -10.92 -3.55 22.57
N ASP A 277 -10.42 -2.64 23.41
CA ASP A 277 -10.65 -1.20 23.29
C ASP A 277 -9.44 -0.45 22.68
N GLU A 278 -8.31 -1.14 22.41
CA GLU A 278 -7.08 -0.46 21.94
C GLU A 278 -7.21 0.16 20.55
N TRP A 279 -8.11 -0.37 19.67
CA TRP A 279 -8.43 0.21 18.37
C TRP A 279 -8.89 1.68 18.46
N GLU A 280 -9.46 2.11 19.59
CA GLU A 280 -9.92 3.48 19.84
C GLU A 280 -8.78 4.50 19.76
N ASN A 281 -7.55 4.09 20.08
CA ASN A 281 -6.37 4.94 19.99
C ASN A 281 -6.13 5.52 18.59
N TRP A 282 -6.54 4.84 17.55
CA TRP A 282 -6.40 5.29 16.15
C TRP A 282 -7.69 5.87 15.58
N TRP A 283 -8.85 5.44 16.09
CA TRP A 283 -10.14 5.79 15.51
C TRP A 283 -10.90 6.88 16.25
N LEU A 284 -10.72 7.01 17.57
CA LEU A 284 -11.42 7.97 18.43
C LEU A 284 -10.49 9.06 18.97
N ASN A 285 -9.18 8.82 19.02
CA ASN A 285 -8.21 9.82 19.45
C ASN A 285 -8.05 10.91 18.37
N PRO A 286 -8.40 12.19 18.63
CA PRO A 286 -8.33 13.26 17.64
C PRO A 286 -6.89 13.61 17.20
N GLU A 287 -5.88 13.21 17.96
CA GLU A 287 -4.46 13.41 17.62
C GLU A 287 -3.89 12.26 16.75
N ALA A 288 -4.66 11.19 16.53
CA ALA A 288 -4.24 10.11 15.64
C ALA A 288 -4.30 10.54 14.18
N GLU A 289 -3.34 10.07 13.41
CA GLU A 289 -3.26 10.32 11.97
C GLU A 289 -3.64 9.04 11.20
N THR A 290 -4.48 9.19 10.17
CA THR A 290 -5.00 8.07 9.39
C THR A 290 -4.66 8.22 7.91
N PHE A 291 -3.92 7.25 7.36
CA PHE A 291 -3.43 7.25 5.98
C PHE A 291 -4.03 6.08 5.21
N TYR A 292 -4.64 6.37 4.05
CA TYR A 292 -5.28 5.37 3.20
C TYR A 292 -4.49 5.21 1.90
N PHE A 293 -3.63 4.19 1.82
CA PHE A 293 -2.82 3.90 0.63
C PHE A 293 -3.63 3.12 -0.40
N ILE A 294 -3.82 3.73 -1.57
CA ILE A 294 -4.71 3.22 -2.61
C ILE A 294 -4.14 3.41 -4.02
N GLY A 295 -4.68 2.73 -5.00
CA GLY A 295 -4.56 3.08 -6.41
C GLY A 295 -5.58 4.16 -6.81
N LYS A 296 -5.30 4.93 -7.85
CA LYS A 296 -6.14 6.05 -8.33
C LYS A 296 -7.60 5.66 -8.59
N ASP A 297 -7.87 4.42 -8.95
CA ASP A 297 -9.23 3.92 -9.19
C ASP A 297 -10.12 3.97 -7.95
N ASN A 298 -9.50 3.96 -6.76
CA ASN A 298 -10.19 3.95 -5.47
C ASN A 298 -10.39 5.34 -4.86
N VAL A 299 -9.97 6.41 -5.54
CA VAL A 299 -10.13 7.79 -5.05
C VAL A 299 -11.59 8.14 -4.73
N PRO A 300 -12.61 7.79 -5.56
CA PRO A 300 -14.01 8.05 -5.25
C PRO A 300 -14.44 7.48 -3.89
N PHE A 301 -14.00 6.27 -3.59
CA PHE A 301 -14.40 5.55 -2.38
C PHE A 301 -13.70 6.10 -1.13
N HIS A 302 -12.45 6.53 -1.21
CA HIS A 302 -11.66 6.95 -0.06
C HIS A 302 -11.65 8.46 0.19
N ALA A 303 -11.89 9.26 -0.86
CA ALA A 303 -11.93 10.72 -0.74
C ALA A 303 -13.36 11.30 -0.65
N VAL A 304 -14.39 10.49 -0.98
CA VAL A 304 -15.79 10.91 -0.97
C VAL A 304 -16.66 9.96 -0.16
N ILE A 305 -16.82 8.69 -0.57
CA ILE A 305 -17.80 7.77 0.04
C ILE A 305 -17.44 7.44 1.48
N TRP A 306 -16.21 7.01 1.75
CA TRP A 306 -15.77 6.69 3.10
C TRP A 306 -15.84 7.88 4.06
N PRO A 307 -15.32 9.07 3.72
CA PRO A 307 -15.52 10.25 4.56
C PRO A 307 -17.00 10.60 4.79
N SER A 308 -17.87 10.40 3.79
CA SER A 308 -19.32 10.62 3.95
C SER A 308 -19.96 9.66 4.94
N ILE A 309 -19.55 8.38 4.93
CA ILE A 309 -19.99 7.38 5.91
C ILE A 309 -19.51 7.79 7.31
N LEU A 310 -18.24 8.18 7.45
CA LEU A 310 -17.66 8.62 8.72
C LEU A 310 -18.34 9.88 9.28
N LEU A 311 -18.63 10.86 8.43
CA LEU A 311 -19.37 12.07 8.81
C LEU A 311 -20.79 11.74 9.29
N GLY A 312 -21.46 10.81 8.62
CA GLY A 312 -22.79 10.35 9.02
C GLY A 312 -22.81 9.50 10.29
N TYR A 313 -21.83 8.63 10.46
CA TYR A 313 -21.69 7.79 11.65
C TYR A 313 -21.30 8.62 12.88
N GLU A 314 -20.44 9.62 12.69
CA GLU A 314 -19.88 10.52 13.71
C GLU A 314 -18.86 9.86 14.66
N ASN A 315 -18.12 10.69 15.37
CA ASN A 315 -17.13 10.31 16.41
C ASN A 315 -15.92 9.49 15.95
N LEU A 316 -15.81 9.11 14.67
CA LEU A 316 -14.62 8.47 14.12
C LEU A 316 -13.72 9.47 13.39
N ASN A 317 -12.42 9.24 13.42
CA ASN A 317 -11.45 10.09 12.75
C ASN A 317 -11.62 10.03 11.23
N LEU A 318 -11.69 11.21 10.61
CA LEU A 318 -11.68 11.35 9.15
C LEU A 318 -10.26 11.18 8.59
N PRO A 319 -10.10 10.78 7.32
CA PRO A 319 -8.79 10.60 6.72
C PRO A 319 -7.88 11.81 6.86
N THR A 320 -6.68 11.61 7.44
CA THR A 320 -5.63 12.63 7.45
C THR A 320 -5.07 12.80 6.05
N ASN A 321 -4.79 11.69 5.36
CA ASN A 321 -4.31 11.70 3.97
C ASN A 321 -4.79 10.45 3.21
N VAL A 322 -4.92 10.62 1.88
CA VAL A 322 -5.24 9.54 0.94
C VAL A 322 -4.15 9.49 -0.13
N PRO A 323 -3.01 8.82 0.15
CA PRO A 323 -1.93 8.65 -0.80
C PRO A 323 -2.33 7.71 -1.95
N ALA A 324 -3.00 8.25 -2.96
CA ALA A 324 -3.37 7.50 -4.16
C ALA A 324 -2.25 7.52 -5.19
N ASN A 325 -1.76 6.35 -5.55
CA ASN A 325 -0.78 6.20 -6.62
C ASN A 325 -1.44 6.05 -7.99
N GLN A 326 -0.73 6.49 -9.02
CA GLN A 326 -1.06 6.26 -10.41
C GLN A 326 -0.73 4.81 -10.81
N TYR A 327 -0.73 4.46 -12.12
CA TYR A 327 -0.43 3.10 -12.54
C TYR A 327 1.07 2.86 -12.73
N ILE A 328 1.51 1.65 -12.42
CA ILE A 328 2.77 1.10 -12.92
C ILE A 328 2.44 0.39 -14.23
N LEU A 329 3.07 0.84 -15.30
CA LEU A 329 2.93 0.28 -16.64
C LEU A 329 4.06 -0.73 -16.91
N VAL A 330 3.73 -1.81 -17.61
CA VAL A 330 4.69 -2.80 -18.11
C VAL A 330 4.56 -2.81 -19.62
N LYS A 331 5.62 -2.49 -20.35
CA LYS A 331 5.62 -2.35 -21.82
C LYS A 331 4.56 -1.35 -22.32
N GLY A 332 4.38 -0.24 -21.61
CA GLY A 332 3.42 0.81 -21.97
C GLY A 332 1.95 0.47 -21.66
N GLU A 333 1.65 -0.70 -21.12
CA GLU A 333 0.30 -1.12 -20.75
C GLU A 333 0.16 -1.29 -19.23
N LYS A 334 -1.07 -1.11 -18.72
CA LYS A 334 -1.37 -1.43 -17.32
C LYS A 334 -1.07 -2.92 -17.07
N ALA A 335 -0.20 -3.23 -16.11
CA ALA A 335 0.09 -4.59 -15.72
C ALA A 335 -1.22 -5.35 -15.41
N SER A 336 -1.38 -6.54 -15.96
CA SER A 336 -2.61 -7.32 -15.82
C SER A 336 -2.33 -8.82 -15.91
N ALA A 337 -2.48 -9.52 -14.80
CA ALA A 337 -2.36 -10.97 -14.77
C ALA A 337 -3.39 -11.68 -15.67
N SER A 338 -4.63 -11.14 -15.74
CA SER A 338 -5.70 -11.72 -16.56
C SER A 338 -5.51 -11.52 -18.07
N ARG A 339 -4.73 -10.52 -18.48
CA ARG A 339 -4.40 -10.23 -19.90
C ARG A 339 -3.01 -10.73 -20.30
N GLY A 340 -2.26 -11.37 -19.39
CA GLY A 340 -0.90 -11.86 -19.68
C GLY A 340 0.14 -10.75 -19.92
N VAL A 341 -0.08 -9.55 -19.37
CA VAL A 341 0.85 -8.43 -19.49
C VAL A 341 1.86 -8.47 -18.35
N GLY A 342 3.09 -8.90 -18.64
CA GLY A 342 4.19 -9.07 -17.69
C GLY A 342 4.24 -10.48 -17.06
N LYS A 343 5.29 -10.75 -16.30
CA LYS A 343 5.42 -11.94 -15.45
C LYS A 343 4.43 -11.88 -14.29
N THR A 344 4.05 -13.02 -13.76
CA THR A 344 3.30 -13.12 -12.50
C THR A 344 4.18 -12.70 -11.31
N LEU A 345 3.56 -12.38 -10.20
CA LEU A 345 4.32 -12.04 -8.99
C LEU A 345 5.11 -13.24 -8.45
N ASP A 346 4.59 -14.46 -8.59
CA ASP A 346 5.30 -15.69 -8.21
C ASP A 346 6.61 -15.85 -8.99
N GLU A 347 6.59 -15.66 -10.32
CA GLU A 347 7.79 -15.72 -11.17
C GLU A 347 8.83 -14.69 -10.73
N TYR A 348 8.42 -13.46 -10.38
CA TYR A 348 9.35 -12.48 -9.84
C TYR A 348 9.92 -12.89 -8.48
N LEU A 349 9.08 -13.41 -7.57
CA LEU A 349 9.51 -13.80 -6.22
C LEU A 349 10.38 -15.07 -6.19
N ASP A 350 10.30 -15.90 -7.21
CA ASP A 350 11.17 -17.08 -7.36
C ASP A 350 12.55 -16.69 -7.94
N GLU A 351 12.62 -15.63 -8.75
CA GLU A 351 13.87 -15.21 -9.41
C GLU A 351 14.63 -14.12 -8.62
N TRP A 352 13.92 -13.23 -7.94
CA TRP A 352 14.46 -12.03 -7.33
C TRP A 352 14.65 -12.17 -5.81
N ASN A 353 15.74 -11.56 -5.31
CA ASN A 353 15.79 -11.25 -3.88
C ASN A 353 14.63 -10.30 -3.54
N PRO A 354 13.82 -10.57 -2.49
CA PRO A 354 12.68 -9.74 -2.14
C PRO A 354 13.01 -8.27 -1.95
N ASP A 355 14.12 -7.94 -1.27
CA ASP A 355 14.54 -6.55 -1.07
C ASP A 355 14.99 -5.87 -2.37
N ALA A 356 15.60 -6.61 -3.30
CA ALA A 356 15.93 -6.09 -4.63
C ALA A 356 14.67 -5.77 -5.43
N LEU A 357 13.63 -6.61 -5.33
CA LEU A 357 12.34 -6.36 -5.94
C LEU A 357 11.63 -5.15 -5.31
N ARG A 358 11.64 -5.05 -3.97
CA ARG A 358 11.11 -3.88 -3.23
C ARG A 358 11.83 -2.60 -3.65
N TYR A 359 13.16 -2.61 -3.73
CA TYR A 359 13.97 -1.47 -4.19
C TYR A 359 13.61 -1.03 -5.61
N ALA A 360 13.55 -1.97 -6.55
CA ALA A 360 13.20 -1.69 -7.94
C ALA A 360 11.80 -1.04 -8.05
N LEU A 361 10.82 -1.58 -7.34
CA LEU A 361 9.46 -1.03 -7.28
C LEU A 361 9.43 0.34 -6.60
N ALA A 362 10.12 0.52 -5.46
CA ALA A 362 10.17 1.80 -4.75
C ALA A 362 10.82 2.90 -5.59
N SER A 363 11.83 2.55 -6.41
CA SER A 363 12.47 3.47 -7.35
C SER A 363 11.55 3.90 -8.51
N ALA A 364 10.45 3.17 -8.75
CA ALA A 364 9.49 3.41 -9.82
C ALA A 364 8.08 3.75 -9.31
N LEU A 365 7.92 4.16 -8.05
CA LEU A 365 6.59 4.49 -7.49
C LEU A 365 5.89 5.58 -8.33
N PRO A 366 4.63 5.34 -8.72
CA PRO A 366 3.87 6.25 -9.57
C PRO A 366 3.13 7.31 -8.76
N GLU A 367 3.85 8.08 -7.96
CA GLU A 367 3.28 9.01 -6.96
C GLU A 367 2.52 10.19 -7.58
N GLN A 368 3.01 10.73 -8.70
CA GLN A 368 2.44 11.92 -9.35
C GLN A 368 1.86 11.61 -10.74
N SER A 369 2.45 10.67 -11.46
CA SER A 369 2.07 10.25 -12.81
C SER A 369 2.26 8.76 -12.96
N ASP A 370 1.67 8.18 -13.99
CA ASP A 370 1.96 6.80 -14.37
C ASP A 370 3.47 6.63 -14.57
N SER A 371 4.01 5.51 -14.12
CA SER A 371 5.43 5.18 -14.27
C SER A 371 5.55 3.85 -15.03
N GLU A 372 6.62 3.72 -15.79
CA GLU A 372 6.94 2.48 -16.47
C GLU A 372 8.02 1.70 -15.72
N ILE A 373 7.85 0.39 -15.66
CA ILE A 373 8.86 -0.52 -15.14
C ILE A 373 9.15 -1.59 -16.20
N SER A 374 10.44 -1.77 -16.52
CA SER A 374 10.90 -2.86 -17.38
C SER A 374 11.85 -3.77 -16.62
N GLU A 375 11.86 -5.05 -16.99
CA GLU A 375 12.77 -6.01 -16.37
C GLU A 375 14.24 -5.62 -16.57
N SER A 376 14.60 -5.07 -17.73
CA SER A 376 15.94 -4.56 -17.99
C SER A 376 16.35 -3.42 -17.05
N GLU A 377 15.44 -2.49 -16.74
CA GLU A 377 15.70 -1.41 -15.78
C GLU A 377 15.80 -1.95 -14.35
N MET A 378 14.98 -2.92 -13.98
CA MET A 378 15.06 -3.59 -12.68
C MET A 378 16.43 -4.30 -12.51
N ILE A 379 16.87 -5.04 -13.55
CA ILE A 379 18.19 -5.71 -13.58
C ILE A 379 19.32 -4.69 -13.50
N ARG A 380 19.24 -3.60 -14.26
CA ARG A 380 20.24 -2.52 -14.21
C ARG A 380 20.35 -1.97 -12.78
N ARG A 381 19.23 -1.61 -12.14
CA ARG A 381 19.22 -1.10 -10.77
C ARG A 381 19.80 -2.09 -9.77
N ASN A 382 19.41 -3.35 -9.87
CA ASN A 382 19.98 -4.38 -9.02
C ASN A 382 21.51 -4.45 -9.20
N ASN A 383 22.00 -4.51 -10.44
CA ASN A 383 23.41 -4.72 -10.71
C ASN A 383 24.26 -3.49 -10.39
N GLU A 384 23.81 -2.30 -10.73
CA GLU A 384 24.59 -1.07 -10.57
C GLU A 384 24.40 -0.43 -9.19
N GLU A 385 23.17 -0.36 -8.70
CA GLU A 385 22.84 0.37 -7.49
C GLU A 385 22.94 -0.52 -6.23
N LEU A 386 22.44 -1.76 -6.29
CA LEU A 386 22.47 -2.67 -5.14
C LEU A 386 23.73 -3.52 -5.08
N VAL A 387 24.13 -4.18 -6.16
CA VAL A 387 25.33 -5.04 -6.15
C VAL A 387 26.60 -4.21 -6.16
N ALA A 388 26.75 -3.33 -7.17
CA ALA A 388 28.02 -2.61 -7.38
C ALA A 388 28.21 -1.43 -6.40
N ALA A 389 27.16 -0.67 -6.09
CA ALA A 389 27.31 0.49 -5.20
C ALA A 389 27.14 0.09 -3.72
N TRP A 390 26.03 -0.52 -3.32
CA TRP A 390 25.74 -0.81 -1.92
C TRP A 390 26.42 -2.08 -1.41
N GLY A 391 26.16 -3.23 -2.03
CA GLY A 391 26.68 -4.52 -1.58
C GLY A 391 28.20 -4.58 -1.63
N ASN A 392 28.81 -4.05 -2.69
CA ASN A 392 30.27 -3.99 -2.81
C ASN A 392 30.90 -3.04 -1.77
N LEU A 393 30.27 -1.92 -1.44
CA LEU A 393 30.72 -1.01 -0.37
C LEU A 393 30.82 -1.77 0.97
N VAL A 394 29.73 -2.45 1.35
CA VAL A 394 29.67 -3.26 2.58
C VAL A 394 30.78 -4.33 2.57
N GLN A 395 30.87 -5.12 1.51
CA GLN A 395 31.87 -6.20 1.41
C GLN A 395 33.30 -5.68 1.44
N ARG A 396 33.60 -4.56 0.80
CA ARG A 396 34.94 -3.95 0.79
C ARG A 396 35.37 -3.53 2.20
N VAL A 397 34.50 -2.82 2.93
CA VAL A 397 34.84 -2.35 4.28
C VAL A 397 34.98 -3.52 5.24
N PHE A 398 34.06 -4.47 5.24
CA PHE A 398 34.14 -5.68 6.08
C PHE A 398 35.40 -6.50 5.79
N SER A 399 35.73 -6.70 4.50
CA SER A 399 36.94 -7.44 4.11
C SER A 399 38.23 -6.72 4.51
N GLN A 400 38.27 -5.38 4.38
CA GLN A 400 39.42 -4.60 4.82
C GLN A 400 39.64 -4.71 6.34
N ILE A 401 38.57 -4.62 7.13
CA ILE A 401 38.65 -4.78 8.58
C ILE A 401 39.09 -6.22 8.93
N LYS A 402 38.44 -7.23 8.37
CA LYS A 402 38.74 -8.65 8.66
C LYS A 402 40.17 -9.04 8.28
N ASN A 403 40.70 -8.54 7.16
CA ASN A 403 42.01 -8.95 6.65
C ASN A 403 43.19 -8.19 7.27
N ASN A 404 42.97 -6.97 7.75
CA ASN A 404 44.07 -6.11 8.24
C ASN A 404 43.97 -5.87 9.76
N PHE A 405 42.77 -5.99 10.34
CA PHE A 405 42.54 -5.76 11.75
C PHE A 405 41.71 -6.93 12.31
N ASP A 406 42.13 -7.56 13.39
CA ASP A 406 41.28 -8.55 14.06
C ASP A 406 40.02 -7.88 14.66
N LYS A 407 40.21 -6.64 15.11
CA LYS A 407 39.18 -5.75 15.68
C LYS A 407 39.63 -4.30 15.52
N LEU A 408 38.69 -3.37 15.36
CA LEU A 408 38.99 -1.93 15.37
C LEU A 408 39.29 -1.47 16.79
N ASP A 409 40.35 -0.66 16.94
CA ASP A 409 40.73 -0.08 18.22
C ASP A 409 39.80 1.07 18.62
N GLU A 410 39.92 1.52 19.90
CA GLU A 410 39.17 2.66 20.40
C GLU A 410 39.52 3.93 19.61
N MET A 411 38.47 4.63 19.16
CA MET A 411 38.60 5.79 18.30
C MET A 411 38.76 7.09 19.12
N SER A 412 39.94 7.68 19.05
CA SER A 412 40.20 9.07 19.40
C SER A 412 40.68 9.83 18.15
N ASP A 413 40.36 11.10 18.04
CA ASP A 413 40.92 12.02 17.04
C ASP A 413 40.48 11.73 15.59
N LEU A 414 39.18 11.69 15.31
CA LEU A 414 38.65 11.78 13.95
C LEU A 414 39.12 13.09 13.29
N THR A 415 39.41 13.05 12.00
CA THR A 415 39.71 14.26 11.23
C THR A 415 38.44 15.04 10.91
N ASN A 416 38.57 16.32 10.55
CA ASN A 416 37.45 17.14 10.12
C ASN A 416 36.67 16.51 8.95
N GLU A 417 37.34 15.74 8.08
CA GLU A 417 36.73 15.03 6.96
C GLU A 417 35.86 13.85 7.45
N ASP A 418 36.36 13.08 8.44
CA ASP A 418 35.65 11.98 9.05
C ASP A 418 34.39 12.50 9.78
N GLU A 419 34.54 13.56 10.58
CA GLU A 419 33.43 14.20 11.30
C GLU A 419 32.41 14.82 10.35
N SER A 420 32.87 15.44 9.25
CA SER A 420 31.99 16.04 8.25
C SER A 420 31.08 14.99 7.62
N LEU A 421 31.60 13.81 7.25
CA LEU A 421 30.80 12.72 6.71
C LEU A 421 29.73 12.25 7.72
N LEU A 422 30.10 12.04 8.99
CA LEU A 422 29.18 11.57 10.02
C LEU A 422 28.11 12.62 10.36
N ASN A 423 28.47 13.90 10.40
CA ASN A 423 27.53 15.00 10.63
C ASN A 423 26.53 15.14 9.45
N ASP A 424 26.96 14.88 8.21
CA ASP A 424 26.06 14.85 7.06
C ASP A 424 24.93 13.81 7.25
N PHE A 425 25.22 12.67 7.88
CA PHE A 425 24.21 11.65 8.17
C PHE A 425 23.18 12.09 9.21
N GLU A 426 23.55 12.85 10.24
CA GLU A 426 22.57 13.37 11.20
C GLU A 426 21.52 14.23 10.49
N ASN A 427 21.95 15.09 9.55
CA ASN A 427 21.03 15.88 8.73
C ASN A 427 20.22 15.01 7.74
N ALA A 428 20.80 13.89 7.22
CA ALA A 428 20.11 12.99 6.31
C ALA A 428 18.84 12.38 6.93
N PHE A 429 18.92 11.94 8.18
CA PHE A 429 17.79 11.35 8.88
C PHE A 429 16.61 12.33 9.02
N GLU A 430 16.89 13.61 9.26
CA GLU A 430 15.85 14.64 9.31
C GLU A 430 15.24 14.89 7.93
N VAL A 431 16.07 15.10 6.92
CA VAL A 431 15.60 15.41 5.55
C VAL A 431 14.81 14.25 4.97
N ILE A 432 15.35 13.03 5.02
CA ILE A 432 14.71 11.82 4.46
C ILE A 432 13.44 11.48 5.25
N GLY A 433 13.48 11.60 6.57
CA GLY A 433 12.30 11.41 7.43
C GLY A 433 11.16 12.36 7.05
N ASN A 434 11.44 13.65 6.90
CA ASN A 434 10.46 14.65 6.47
C ASN A 434 9.86 14.35 5.08
N MET A 435 10.64 13.75 4.17
CA MET A 435 10.12 13.31 2.86
C MET A 435 9.20 12.10 3.01
N ILE A 436 9.54 11.12 3.86
CA ILE A 436 8.68 9.95 4.11
C ILE A 436 7.37 10.37 4.77
N GLU A 437 7.40 11.28 5.76
CA GLU A 437 6.19 11.83 6.40
C GLU A 437 5.23 12.50 5.40
N LYS A 438 5.78 13.11 4.33
CA LYS A 438 5.00 13.68 3.23
C LYS A 438 4.59 12.65 2.17
N VAL A 439 4.92 11.38 2.37
CA VAL A 439 4.69 10.29 1.42
C VAL A 439 5.38 10.55 0.05
N GLU A 440 6.57 11.15 0.08
CA GLU A 440 7.47 11.36 -1.06
C GLU A 440 8.52 10.22 -1.11
N LEU A 441 8.04 8.98 -1.19
CA LEU A 441 8.84 7.78 -0.93
C LEU A 441 9.88 7.49 -2.01
N LYS A 442 9.56 7.77 -3.27
CA LYS A 442 10.51 7.63 -4.38
C LYS A 442 11.69 8.58 -4.23
N SER A 443 11.41 9.84 -3.94
CA SER A 443 12.44 10.86 -3.78
C SER A 443 13.29 10.62 -2.53
N SER A 444 12.69 10.16 -1.43
CA SER A 444 13.41 9.84 -0.20
C SER A 444 14.36 8.64 -0.37
N LEU A 445 13.98 7.62 -1.16
CA LEU A 445 14.90 6.53 -1.53
C LEU A 445 16.09 7.05 -2.37
N GLN A 446 15.82 7.91 -3.35
CA GLN A 446 16.88 8.52 -4.17
C GLN A 446 17.85 9.33 -3.30
N GLU A 447 17.33 10.07 -2.31
CA GLU A 447 18.17 10.83 -1.37
C GLU A 447 19.01 9.88 -0.50
N ALA A 448 18.43 8.81 0.05
CA ALA A 448 19.16 7.80 0.82
C ALA A 448 20.32 7.17 0.02
N MET A 449 20.12 6.88 -1.27
CA MET A 449 21.15 6.31 -2.14
C MET A 449 22.31 7.30 -2.44
N LYS A 450 22.10 8.61 -2.36
CA LYS A 450 23.20 9.58 -2.45
C LYS A 450 24.18 9.45 -1.30
N TYR A 451 23.70 9.06 -0.10
CA TYR A 451 24.57 8.81 1.04
C TYR A 451 25.41 7.54 0.87
N VAL A 452 24.85 6.49 0.26
CA VAL A 452 25.65 5.33 -0.18
C VAL A 452 26.78 5.77 -1.13
N SER A 453 26.49 6.67 -2.07
CA SER A 453 27.49 7.22 -2.99
C SER A 453 28.53 8.08 -2.28
N LYS A 454 28.14 8.91 -1.30
CA LYS A 454 29.07 9.70 -0.47
C LYS A 454 30.08 8.81 0.28
N VAL A 455 29.61 7.68 0.86
CA VAL A 455 30.51 6.74 1.56
C VAL A 455 31.48 6.08 0.59
N ASN A 456 31.02 5.71 -0.62
CA ASN A 456 31.91 5.20 -1.66
C ASN A 456 32.97 6.22 -2.08
N SER A 457 32.61 7.51 -2.25
CA SER A 457 33.54 8.59 -2.56
C SER A 457 34.57 8.77 -1.45
N TYR A 458 34.12 8.89 -0.19
CA TYR A 458 34.99 8.99 0.97
C TYR A 458 36.02 7.82 1.03
N LEU A 459 35.54 6.58 0.84
CA LEU A 459 36.41 5.40 0.86
C LEU A 459 37.43 5.41 -0.29
N ASN A 460 37.07 5.91 -1.46
CA ASN A 460 37.96 6.02 -2.62
C ASN A 460 38.96 7.18 -2.49
N GLU A 461 38.58 8.30 -1.87
CA GLU A 461 39.44 9.46 -1.66
C GLU A 461 40.45 9.20 -0.54
N THR A 462 40.05 8.53 0.52
CA THR A 462 40.91 8.23 1.67
C THR A 462 41.77 6.97 1.49
N GLU A 463 41.47 6.12 0.53
CA GLU A 463 42.25 4.94 0.13
C GLU A 463 42.83 4.08 1.30
N PRO A 464 42.05 3.59 2.27
CA PRO A 464 42.55 2.90 3.47
C PRO A 464 43.48 1.74 3.15
N TRP A 465 43.31 1.06 2.00
CA TRP A 465 44.21 -0.02 1.52
C TRP A 465 45.61 0.44 1.13
N LYS A 466 45.81 1.74 0.90
CA LYS A 466 47.15 2.34 0.70
C LYS A 466 47.67 2.91 2.02
N VAL A 467 46.83 3.67 2.73
CA VAL A 467 47.18 4.34 3.99
C VAL A 467 47.66 3.36 5.05
N ILE A 468 47.12 2.16 5.11
CA ILE A 468 47.47 1.14 6.12
C ILE A 468 48.96 0.75 6.07
N LYS A 469 49.63 0.93 4.92
CA LYS A 469 51.06 0.61 4.77
C LYS A 469 51.97 1.62 5.44
N GLU A 470 51.47 2.84 5.67
CA GLU A 470 52.24 3.98 6.20
C GLU A 470 51.71 4.43 7.57
N ASP A 471 50.38 4.40 7.76
CA ASP A 471 49.70 4.82 8.99
C ASP A 471 48.49 3.90 9.26
N GLU A 472 48.74 2.81 10.00
CA GLU A 472 47.74 1.83 10.39
C GLU A 472 46.61 2.47 11.22
N LYS A 473 46.94 3.43 12.10
CA LYS A 473 45.95 4.14 12.94
C LYS A 473 44.99 4.97 12.10
N ARG A 474 45.53 5.68 11.10
CA ARG A 474 44.67 6.45 10.17
C ARG A 474 43.79 5.55 9.34
N ALA A 475 44.31 4.41 8.84
CA ALA A 475 43.53 3.43 8.13
C ALA A 475 42.38 2.83 9.00
N SER A 476 42.67 2.53 10.28
CA SER A 476 41.64 2.07 11.24
C SER A 476 40.54 3.12 11.45
N ARG A 477 40.86 4.42 11.55
CA ARG A 477 39.87 5.51 11.66
C ARG A 477 39.00 5.64 10.42
N ILE A 478 39.62 5.59 9.22
CA ILE A 478 38.86 5.62 7.95
C ILE A 478 37.84 4.45 7.90
N LEU A 479 38.26 3.24 8.28
CA LEU A 479 37.41 2.08 8.28
C LEU A 479 36.32 2.15 9.37
N TYR A 480 36.62 2.72 10.53
CA TYR A 480 35.62 2.99 11.57
C TYR A 480 34.55 3.98 11.07
N THR A 481 34.98 5.09 10.48
CA THR A 481 34.08 6.10 9.91
C THR A 481 33.22 5.49 8.79
N SER A 482 33.84 4.71 7.89
CA SER A 482 33.10 4.02 6.83
C SER A 482 32.10 3.00 7.36
N LEU A 483 32.46 2.25 8.40
CA LEU A 483 31.57 1.26 9.04
C LEU A 483 30.38 1.94 9.74
N THR A 484 30.63 3.06 10.44
CA THR A 484 29.59 3.89 11.05
C THR A 484 28.63 4.44 10.00
N ALA A 485 29.15 4.93 8.88
CA ALA A 485 28.36 5.42 7.76
C ALA A 485 27.57 4.31 7.05
N ILE A 486 28.09 3.08 6.97
CA ILE A 486 27.39 1.90 6.45
C ILE A 486 26.21 1.52 7.35
N ASP A 487 26.39 1.52 8.68
CA ASP A 487 25.28 1.31 9.62
C ASP A 487 24.20 2.37 9.44
N ALA A 488 24.61 3.63 9.31
CA ALA A 488 23.66 4.74 9.05
C ALA A 488 22.92 4.57 7.70
N CYS A 489 23.62 4.15 6.62
CA CYS A 489 22.97 3.82 5.35
C CYS A 489 21.96 2.68 5.51
N ALA A 490 22.32 1.62 6.27
CA ALA A 490 21.38 0.50 6.53
C ALA A 490 20.13 0.97 7.28
N ASN A 491 20.27 1.92 8.22
CA ASN A 491 19.12 2.53 8.91
C ASN A 491 18.24 3.34 7.95
N LEU A 492 18.82 4.15 7.06
CA LEU A 492 18.08 4.92 6.05
C LEU A 492 17.36 4.03 5.04
N LEU A 493 17.96 2.89 4.69
CA LEU A 493 17.44 1.95 3.69
C LEU A 493 16.45 0.92 4.29
N TYR A 494 16.39 0.81 5.61
CA TYR A 494 15.55 -0.18 6.30
C TYR A 494 14.07 -0.17 5.89
N PRO A 495 13.39 0.98 5.74
CA PRO A 495 11.99 0.97 5.32
C PRO A 495 11.78 0.34 3.93
N TYR A 496 12.77 0.43 3.06
CA TYR A 496 12.74 -0.06 1.68
C TYR A 496 13.20 -1.50 1.53
N MET A 497 14.28 -1.85 2.23
CA MET A 497 14.98 -3.14 2.15
C MET A 497 15.22 -3.70 3.56
N PRO A 498 14.16 -4.12 4.26
CA PRO A 498 14.25 -4.48 5.68
C PRO A 498 15.23 -5.62 5.95
N THR A 499 15.14 -6.70 5.19
CA THR A 499 15.92 -7.93 5.45
C THR A 499 17.41 -7.70 5.27
N THR A 500 17.83 -7.09 4.18
CA THR A 500 19.25 -6.82 3.92
C THR A 500 19.80 -5.73 4.82
N SER A 501 19.00 -4.74 5.20
CA SER A 501 19.39 -3.73 6.19
C SER A 501 19.60 -4.33 7.59
N GLU A 502 18.74 -5.26 8.02
CA GLU A 502 18.92 -6.00 9.28
C GLU A 502 20.19 -6.83 9.25
N LEU A 503 20.48 -7.57 8.16
CA LEU A 503 21.72 -8.32 8.01
C LEU A 503 22.97 -7.42 8.18
N VAL A 504 22.98 -6.22 7.62
CA VAL A 504 24.11 -5.27 7.77
C VAL A 504 24.18 -4.79 9.22
N ARG A 505 23.06 -4.40 9.81
CA ARG A 505 22.99 -3.88 11.18
C ARG A 505 23.44 -4.92 12.21
N ASP A 506 23.01 -6.19 12.05
CA ASP A 506 23.35 -7.28 12.96
C ASP A 506 24.82 -7.70 12.83
N ALA A 507 25.43 -7.47 11.67
CA ALA A 507 26.86 -7.74 11.45
C ALA A 507 27.77 -6.71 12.11
N ILE A 508 27.26 -5.52 12.49
CA ILE A 508 28.02 -4.41 13.07
C ILE A 508 27.73 -4.30 14.57
N PRO A 509 28.69 -4.62 15.45
CA PRO A 509 28.55 -4.39 16.88
C PRO A 509 28.41 -2.91 17.23
N LYS A 510 27.46 -2.55 18.10
CA LYS A 510 27.13 -1.16 18.43
C LYS A 510 27.14 -0.93 19.95
N GLU A 511 27.43 0.30 20.36
CA GLU A 511 27.24 0.78 21.73
C GLU A 511 25.86 1.40 21.95
N THR A 512 25.27 1.96 20.86
CA THR A 512 23.93 2.54 20.84
C THR A 512 23.11 1.85 19.75
N GLU A 513 21.80 1.76 19.94
CA GLU A 513 20.92 1.09 18.98
C GLU A 513 19.75 2.01 18.58
N LYS A 514 20.10 3.08 17.85
CA LYS A 514 19.10 3.92 17.20
C LYS A 514 18.66 3.22 15.91
N LEU A 515 17.38 3.03 15.73
CA LEU A 515 16.80 2.47 14.50
C LEU A 515 16.71 3.50 13.39
N TRP A 516 16.63 4.79 13.75
CA TRP A 516 16.64 5.93 12.84
C TRP A 516 17.61 6.98 13.35
N GLY A 517 18.88 6.86 12.97
CA GLY A 517 19.97 7.74 13.40
C GLY A 517 21.34 7.09 13.23
N VAL A 518 22.37 7.85 13.54
CA VAL A 518 23.76 7.39 13.56
C VAL A 518 24.05 6.68 14.88
N ASN A 519 24.61 5.48 14.80
CA ASN A 519 25.02 4.69 15.96
C ASN A 519 26.52 4.84 16.24
N LYS A 520 26.88 4.73 17.51
CA LYS A 520 28.26 4.55 17.90
C LYS A 520 28.64 3.07 17.77
N ILE A 521 29.60 2.79 16.90
CA ILE A 521 30.10 1.42 16.67
C ILE A 521 30.97 1.00 17.85
N LYS A 522 30.78 -0.24 18.31
CA LYS A 522 31.55 -0.82 19.39
C LYS A 522 32.93 -1.25 18.87
N THR A 523 33.98 -0.71 19.50
CA THR A 523 35.37 -1.04 19.21
C THR A 523 35.89 -2.16 20.11
N GLY A 524 37.07 -2.70 19.82
CA GLY A 524 37.65 -3.80 20.60
C GLY A 524 36.95 -5.17 20.46
N VAL A 525 35.99 -5.28 19.54
CA VAL A 525 35.24 -6.53 19.22
C VAL A 525 35.33 -6.85 17.73
N LYS A 526 35.18 -8.14 17.41
CA LYS A 526 35.12 -8.58 16.00
C LYS A 526 33.76 -8.27 15.38
N LEU A 527 33.77 -7.99 14.07
CA LEU A 527 32.55 -7.95 13.28
C LEU A 527 31.95 -9.35 13.15
N ASN A 528 30.62 -9.43 13.10
CA ASN A 528 29.94 -10.66 12.73
C ASN A 528 30.14 -10.94 11.23
N GLU A 529 29.96 -12.18 10.83
CA GLU A 529 30.07 -12.55 9.41
C GLU A 529 28.87 -12.00 8.63
N ILE A 530 29.12 -11.48 7.43
CA ILE A 530 28.10 -11.04 6.51
C ILE A 530 28.29 -11.71 5.15
N GLY A 531 27.22 -12.31 4.62
CA GLY A 531 27.18 -12.89 3.28
C GLY A 531 26.98 -11.85 2.18
N LEU A 532 26.84 -12.34 0.94
CA LEU A 532 26.42 -11.48 -0.16
C LEU A 532 24.99 -10.99 0.06
N LEU A 533 24.80 -9.67 0.00
CA LEU A 533 23.48 -9.05 0.15
C LEU A 533 22.61 -9.25 -1.09
N PHE A 534 23.19 -9.14 -2.27
CA PHE A 534 22.48 -9.23 -3.54
C PHE A 534 23.28 -10.04 -4.56
N LYS A 535 22.57 -10.79 -5.42
CA LYS A 535 23.14 -11.50 -6.57
C LYS A 535 23.05 -10.62 -7.81
N LYS A 536 24.07 -10.68 -8.65
CA LYS A 536 24.08 -10.04 -9.96
C LYS A 536 23.25 -10.88 -10.94
N PHE A 537 22.43 -10.24 -11.73
CA PHE A 537 21.80 -10.83 -12.92
C PHE A 537 22.75 -10.73 -14.11
N ASP A 538 22.72 -11.75 -14.98
CA ASP A 538 23.50 -11.80 -16.20
C ASP A 538 22.97 -10.85 -17.29
#